data_df16ee504be9300a6179a633ed52b6eb
#
_entry.id   df16ee504be9300a6179a633ed52b6eb
#
_cell.length_a   1.000
_cell.length_b   1.000
_cell.length_c   1.000
_cell.angle_alpha   90.00
_cell.angle_beta   90.00
_cell.angle_gamma   90.00
#
_symmetry.space_group_name_H-M   'P 1'
#
loop_
_entity.id
_entity.type
_entity.pdbx_description
1 polymer ?
#
loop_
_entity_poly.entity_id
_entity_poly.type
_entity_poly.pdbx_seq_one_letter_code
_entity_poly.pdbx_strand_id
1 'polypeptide(L)'
;MKLHPNIAIVRRFYHAFISRDTNTLWTLAGDDLAFHVPGRSRWAGEHRGKEKLLELFYKVGEAAERSIKLELHDIVGGEDHVVGLHHITGSVGGKTLDQNGTTTCHVKDGKIIEVWLGFWSQRAFDEFWD
;
A
#
# COMPACT_ATOMS: atom_id res chain seq x y z
N MET A 1 -21.41 -10.40 -13.90
CA MET A 1 -20.70 -9.15 -14.23
C MET A 1 -19.20 -9.39 -14.22
N LYS A 2 -18.53 -9.01 -15.28
CA LYS A 2 -17.08 -9.10 -15.32
C LYS A 2 -16.45 -7.87 -14.66
N LEU A 3 -15.58 -8.10 -13.69
CA LEU A 3 -14.77 -7.03 -13.13
C LEU A 3 -13.63 -6.68 -14.11
N HIS A 4 -13.21 -5.43 -14.10
CA HIS A 4 -12.10 -5.01 -14.95
C HIS A 4 -10.82 -5.75 -14.52
N PRO A 5 -9.98 -6.21 -15.47
CA PRO A 5 -8.75 -6.95 -15.16
C PRO A 5 -7.82 -6.21 -14.19
N ASN A 6 -7.82 -4.88 -14.20
CA ASN A 6 -6.98 -4.09 -13.30
C ASN A 6 -7.38 -4.24 -11.83
N ILE A 7 -8.65 -4.56 -11.56
CA ILE A 7 -9.10 -4.86 -10.19
C ILE A 7 -8.40 -6.12 -9.67
N ALA A 8 -8.27 -7.15 -10.51
CA ALA A 8 -7.56 -8.37 -10.12
C ALA A 8 -6.08 -8.10 -9.83
N ILE A 9 -5.44 -7.21 -10.59
CA ILE A 9 -4.04 -6.84 -10.38
C ILE A 9 -3.86 -6.18 -9.02
N VAL A 10 -4.71 -5.22 -8.67
CA VAL A 10 -4.63 -4.53 -7.39
C VAL A 10 -4.96 -5.48 -6.23
N ARG A 11 -5.91 -6.40 -6.42
CA ARG A 11 -6.22 -7.42 -5.42
C ARG A 11 -5.00 -8.31 -5.15
N ARG A 12 -4.29 -8.73 -6.19
CA ARG A 12 -3.07 -9.51 -6.05
C ARG A 12 -1.99 -8.73 -5.33
N PHE A 13 -1.89 -7.43 -5.59
CA PHE A 13 -0.93 -6.56 -4.93
C PHE A 13 -1.19 -6.51 -3.41
N TYR A 14 -2.45 -6.32 -3.01
CA TYR A 14 -2.84 -6.37 -1.60
C TYR A 14 -2.50 -7.72 -0.96
N HIS A 15 -2.85 -8.82 -1.62
CA HIS A 15 -2.58 -10.15 -1.08
C HIS A 15 -1.09 -10.42 -0.95
N ALA A 16 -0.30 -9.95 -1.90
CA ALA A 16 1.15 -10.10 -1.85
C ALA A 16 1.76 -9.31 -0.69
N PHE A 17 1.26 -8.10 -0.45
CA PHE A 17 1.68 -7.31 0.71
C PHE A 17 1.33 -8.04 2.02
N ILE A 18 0.09 -8.49 2.13
CA ILE A 18 -0.41 -9.17 3.33
C ILE A 18 0.38 -10.45 3.63
N SER A 19 0.68 -11.24 2.59
CA SER A 19 1.41 -12.51 2.73
C SER A 19 2.93 -12.36 2.66
N ARG A 20 3.43 -11.14 2.46
CA ARG A 20 4.86 -10.85 2.30
C ARG A 20 5.48 -11.58 1.12
N ASP A 21 4.72 -11.73 0.05
CA ASP A 21 5.17 -12.35 -1.19
C ASP A 21 5.91 -11.32 -2.04
N THR A 22 7.20 -11.17 -1.78
CA THR A 22 8.03 -10.16 -2.45
C THR A 22 8.17 -10.43 -3.94
N ASN A 23 8.18 -11.69 -4.35
CA ASN A 23 8.27 -12.02 -5.78
C ASN A 23 7.05 -11.52 -6.55
N THR A 24 5.86 -11.69 -6.00
CA THR A 24 4.63 -11.20 -6.63
C THR A 24 4.59 -9.68 -6.63
N LEU A 25 4.99 -9.02 -5.54
CA LEU A 25 5.09 -7.56 -5.49
C LEU A 25 6.01 -7.05 -6.60
N TRP A 26 7.17 -7.68 -6.76
CA TRP A 26 8.13 -7.32 -7.80
C TRP A 26 7.53 -7.48 -9.19
N THR A 27 6.83 -8.59 -9.43
CA THR A 27 6.22 -8.88 -10.73
C THR A 27 5.11 -7.90 -11.09
N LEU A 28 4.30 -7.49 -10.12
CA LEU A 28 3.17 -6.59 -10.36
C LEU A 28 3.59 -5.12 -10.50
N ALA A 29 4.72 -4.74 -9.94
CA ALA A 29 5.19 -3.37 -9.99
C ALA A 29 5.84 -3.04 -11.32
N GLY A 30 5.52 -1.87 -11.87
CA GLY A 30 6.25 -1.34 -13.03
C GLY A 30 7.68 -0.97 -12.64
N ASP A 31 8.59 -0.96 -13.62
CA ASP A 31 10.01 -0.70 -13.34
C ASP A 31 10.24 0.67 -12.68
N ASP A 32 9.48 1.67 -13.10
CA ASP A 32 9.58 3.04 -12.57
C ASP A 32 8.39 3.40 -11.67
N LEU A 33 7.82 2.41 -11.00
CA LEU A 33 6.69 2.65 -10.11
C LEU A 33 6.99 3.80 -9.14
N ALA A 34 6.03 4.73 -8.97
CA ALA A 34 6.11 5.80 -8.00
C ALA A 34 5.11 5.53 -6.88
N PHE A 35 5.61 5.36 -5.67
CA PHE A 35 4.80 5.05 -4.49
C PHE A 35 4.81 6.27 -3.57
N HIS A 36 3.64 6.90 -3.41
CA HIS A 36 3.51 8.15 -2.66
C HIS A 36 2.93 7.91 -1.28
N VAL A 37 3.69 8.28 -0.25
CA VAL A 37 3.22 8.26 1.13
C VAL A 37 2.99 9.70 1.58
N PRO A 38 1.74 10.07 1.91
CA PRO A 38 1.44 11.43 2.35
C PRO A 38 1.83 11.65 3.81
N GLY A 39 1.81 12.90 4.24
CA GLY A 39 1.98 13.28 5.64
C GLY A 39 3.39 13.68 6.03
N ARG A 40 3.71 13.48 7.31
CA ARG A 40 4.94 13.95 7.91
C ARG A 40 5.77 12.86 8.58
N SER A 41 5.34 11.60 8.47
CA SER A 41 6.09 10.49 9.05
C SER A 41 7.44 10.33 8.36
N ARG A 42 8.30 9.51 8.96
CA ARG A 42 9.59 9.17 8.33
C ARG A 42 9.45 8.47 6.97
N TRP A 43 8.25 7.98 6.68
CA TRP A 43 7.96 7.30 5.41
C TRP A 43 7.44 8.24 4.33
N ALA A 44 7.12 9.50 4.69
CA ALA A 44 6.51 10.45 3.76
C ALA A 44 7.41 10.72 2.56
N GLY A 45 6.76 10.93 1.41
CA GLY A 45 7.45 11.26 0.18
C GLY A 45 7.21 10.25 -0.92
N GLU A 46 7.94 10.42 -2.02
CA GLU A 46 7.86 9.52 -3.16
C GLU A 46 8.97 8.48 -3.10
N HIS A 47 8.58 7.23 -3.20
CA HIS A 47 9.52 6.11 -3.26
C HIS A 47 9.43 5.53 -4.68
N ARG A 48 10.49 5.67 -5.46
CA ARG A 48 10.46 5.33 -6.89
C ARG A 48 11.27 4.08 -7.19
N GLY A 49 10.65 3.19 -7.97
CA GLY A 49 11.27 1.96 -8.43
C GLY A 49 10.97 0.77 -7.55
N LYS A 50 11.11 -0.43 -8.13
CA LYS A 50 10.78 -1.69 -7.44
C LYS A 50 11.65 -1.94 -6.20
N GLU A 51 12.93 -1.64 -6.28
CA GLU A 51 13.84 -1.84 -5.16
C GLU A 51 13.47 -0.95 -3.97
N LYS A 52 13.15 0.32 -4.24
CA LYS A 52 12.73 1.25 -3.21
C LYS A 52 11.41 0.86 -2.58
N LEU A 53 10.49 0.31 -3.38
CA LEU A 53 9.22 -0.18 -2.88
C LEU A 53 9.43 -1.32 -1.87
N LEU A 54 10.22 -2.32 -2.23
CA LEU A 54 10.47 -3.45 -1.34
C LEU A 54 11.26 -3.03 -0.10
N GLU A 55 12.21 -2.12 -0.26
CA GLU A 55 12.95 -1.55 0.86
C GLU A 55 12.03 -0.83 1.84
N LEU A 56 11.10 -0.02 1.32
CA LEU A 56 10.12 0.68 2.14
C LEU A 56 9.26 -0.32 2.92
N PHE A 57 8.72 -1.32 2.25
CA PHE A 57 7.86 -2.31 2.90
C PHE A 57 8.61 -3.08 3.98
N TYR A 58 9.87 -3.44 3.72
CA TYR A 58 10.69 -4.12 4.71
C TYR A 58 10.93 -3.24 5.95
N LYS A 59 11.33 -1.98 5.72
CA LYS A 59 11.62 -1.05 6.81
C LYS A 59 10.39 -0.73 7.65
N VAL A 60 9.24 -0.53 7.00
CA VAL A 60 7.97 -0.31 7.70
C VAL A 60 7.62 -1.52 8.56
N GLY A 61 7.76 -2.72 8.00
CA GLY A 61 7.49 -3.94 8.73
C GLY A 61 8.37 -4.09 9.98
N GLU A 62 9.66 -3.82 9.83
CA GLU A 62 10.60 -3.89 10.97
C GLU A 62 10.30 -2.81 12.02
N ALA A 63 10.03 -1.58 11.59
CA ALA A 63 9.74 -0.48 12.50
C ALA A 63 8.47 -0.71 13.32
N ALA A 64 7.49 -1.38 12.74
CA ALA A 64 6.24 -1.72 13.41
C ALA A 64 6.30 -3.07 14.13
N GLU A 65 7.46 -3.69 14.20
CA GLU A 65 7.65 -5.02 14.79
C GLU A 65 6.71 -6.07 14.18
N ARG A 66 6.50 -5.93 12.85
CA ARG A 66 5.62 -6.79 12.05
C ARG A 66 4.17 -6.81 12.52
N SER A 67 3.74 -5.75 13.19
CA SER A 67 2.37 -5.66 13.70
C SER A 67 1.38 -5.11 12.69
N ILE A 68 1.86 -4.52 11.58
CA ILE A 68 0.97 -3.93 10.57
C ILE A 68 0.17 -5.04 9.90
N LYS A 69 -1.16 -4.87 9.91
CA LYS A 69 -2.09 -5.77 9.23
C LYS A 69 -3.02 -4.94 8.37
N LEU A 70 -3.25 -5.42 7.16
CA LEU A 70 -4.24 -4.85 6.26
C LEU A 70 -5.36 -5.87 6.08
N GLU A 71 -6.58 -5.38 6.19
CA GLU A 71 -7.77 -6.17 5.87
C GLU A 71 -8.46 -5.47 4.70
N LEU A 72 -8.46 -6.12 3.55
CA LEU A 72 -9.05 -5.56 2.35
C LEU A 72 -10.57 -5.62 2.45
N HIS A 73 -11.21 -4.47 2.30
CA HIS A 73 -12.67 -4.35 2.35
C HIS A 73 -13.30 -4.42 0.97
N ASP A 74 -12.77 -3.63 0.03
CA ASP A 74 -13.34 -3.57 -1.32
C ASP A 74 -12.29 -3.00 -2.27
N ILE A 75 -12.50 -3.23 -3.58
CA ILE A 75 -11.70 -2.63 -4.64
C ILE A 75 -12.66 -2.14 -5.70
N VAL A 76 -12.54 -0.87 -6.07
CA VAL A 76 -13.37 -0.25 -7.10
C VAL A 76 -12.48 0.40 -8.15
N GLY A 77 -12.98 0.50 -9.36
CA GLY A 77 -12.25 1.18 -10.42
C GLY A 77 -12.35 0.50 -11.75
N GLY A 78 -11.48 0.87 -12.65
CA GLY A 78 -11.51 0.39 -14.03
C GLY A 78 -10.20 0.60 -14.75
N GLU A 79 -10.29 1.25 -15.92
CA GLU A 79 -9.20 1.27 -16.89
C GLU A 79 -7.96 2.02 -16.41
N ASP A 80 -8.13 3.25 -15.89
CA ASP A 80 -6.99 4.09 -15.52
C ASP A 80 -6.61 3.96 -14.05
N HIS A 81 -7.61 4.03 -13.18
CA HIS A 81 -7.36 4.02 -11.73
C HIS A 81 -8.20 2.95 -11.03
N VAL A 82 -7.59 2.35 -10.04
CA VAL A 82 -8.24 1.36 -9.16
C VAL A 82 -7.96 1.76 -7.72
N VAL A 83 -9.00 1.79 -6.90
CA VAL A 83 -8.89 2.18 -5.49
C VAL A 83 -9.22 0.98 -4.62
N GLY A 84 -8.28 0.62 -3.75
CA GLY A 84 -8.52 -0.35 -2.69
C GLY A 84 -8.95 0.36 -1.42
N LEU A 85 -9.96 -0.20 -0.77
CA LEU A 85 -10.47 0.26 0.51
C LEU A 85 -10.10 -0.78 1.55
N HIS A 86 -9.37 -0.38 2.59
CA HIS A 86 -8.88 -1.34 3.57
C HIS A 86 -8.93 -0.79 4.99
N HIS A 87 -8.76 -1.69 5.95
CA HIS A 87 -8.58 -1.36 7.35
C HIS A 87 -7.14 -1.70 7.71
N ILE A 88 -6.44 -0.77 8.36
CA ILE A 88 -5.06 -0.96 8.78
C ILE A 88 -4.97 -0.93 10.30
N THR A 89 -4.24 -1.90 10.87
CA THR A 89 -3.96 -1.95 12.31
C THR A 89 -2.47 -2.17 12.53
N GLY A 90 -2.00 -1.75 13.68
CA GLY A 90 -0.62 -1.98 14.10
C GLY A 90 -0.41 -1.54 15.54
N SER A 91 0.69 -1.99 16.14
CA SER A 91 1.04 -1.58 17.49
C SER A 91 2.55 -1.65 17.69
N VAL A 92 3.12 -0.61 18.27
CA VAL A 92 4.55 -0.56 18.60
C VAL A 92 4.78 0.44 19.73
N GLY A 93 5.57 0.08 20.71
CA GLY A 93 5.97 0.98 21.78
C GLY A 93 4.80 1.59 22.56
N GLY A 94 3.72 0.82 22.78
CA GLY A 94 2.54 1.31 23.49
C GLY A 94 1.59 2.14 22.64
N LYS A 95 1.93 2.40 21.38
CA LYS A 95 1.07 3.12 20.44
C LYS A 95 0.30 2.13 19.58
N THR A 96 -0.92 2.50 19.20
CA THR A 96 -1.76 1.67 18.32
C THR A 96 -2.19 2.47 17.10
N LEU A 97 -2.28 1.78 15.97
CA LEU A 97 -2.85 2.29 14.74
C LEU A 97 -4.08 1.46 14.44
N ASP A 98 -5.20 2.11 14.15
CA ASP A 98 -6.46 1.42 13.87
C ASP A 98 -7.37 2.36 13.10
N GLN A 99 -7.36 2.24 11.78
CA GLN A 99 -8.17 3.11 10.93
C GLN A 99 -8.38 2.53 9.55
N ASN A 100 -9.31 3.11 8.82
CA ASN A 100 -9.49 2.80 7.40
C ASN A 100 -8.53 3.63 6.56
N GLY A 101 -8.21 3.11 5.40
CA GLY A 101 -7.36 3.80 4.46
C GLY A 101 -7.66 3.38 3.03
N THR A 102 -6.99 4.02 2.10
CA THR A 102 -7.14 3.73 0.68
C THR A 102 -5.77 3.59 0.01
N THR A 103 -5.76 2.80 -1.05
CA THR A 103 -4.62 2.71 -1.96
C THR A 103 -5.16 2.99 -3.36
N THR A 104 -4.79 4.13 -3.92
CA THR A 104 -5.18 4.47 -5.30
C THR A 104 -4.05 4.07 -6.21
N CYS A 105 -4.35 3.24 -7.19
CA CYS A 105 -3.34 2.70 -8.12
C CYS A 105 -3.65 3.10 -9.54
N HIS A 106 -2.61 3.48 -10.27
CA HIS A 106 -2.66 3.59 -11.72
C HIS A 106 -2.05 2.31 -12.30
N VAL A 107 -2.83 1.58 -13.08
CA VAL A 107 -2.41 0.30 -13.67
C VAL A 107 -2.29 0.48 -15.17
N LYS A 108 -1.19 0.04 -15.76
CA LYS A 108 -0.94 0.12 -17.20
C LYS A 108 -0.25 -1.15 -17.66
N ASP A 109 -0.79 -1.76 -18.71
CA ASP A 109 -0.23 -2.98 -19.32
C ASP A 109 0.05 -4.08 -18.29
N GLY A 110 -0.87 -4.26 -17.35
CA GLY A 110 -0.77 -5.31 -16.33
C GLY A 110 0.19 -4.99 -15.19
N LYS A 111 0.72 -3.77 -15.13
CA LYS A 111 1.66 -3.35 -14.09
C LYS A 111 1.11 -2.16 -13.32
N ILE A 112 1.41 -2.12 -12.03
CA ILE A 112 1.10 -0.96 -11.20
C ILE A 112 2.23 0.04 -11.38
N ILE A 113 1.92 1.23 -11.91
CA ILE A 113 2.92 2.23 -12.24
C ILE A 113 2.93 3.42 -11.28
N GLU A 114 1.85 3.63 -10.55
CA GLU A 114 1.80 4.69 -9.55
C GLU A 114 0.81 4.33 -8.45
N VAL A 115 1.15 4.68 -7.21
CA VAL A 115 0.32 4.39 -6.04
C VAL A 115 0.30 5.61 -5.13
N TRP A 116 -0.90 5.99 -4.69
CA TRP A 116 -1.09 7.03 -3.68
C TRP A 116 -1.81 6.42 -2.48
N LEU A 117 -1.19 6.53 -1.31
CA LEU A 117 -1.84 6.11 -0.07
C LEU A 117 -2.75 7.21 0.46
N GLY A 118 -3.84 6.84 1.09
CA GLY A 118 -4.72 7.74 1.79
C GLY A 118 -5.07 7.16 3.16
N PHE A 119 -5.23 8.02 4.15
CA PHE A 119 -5.55 7.62 5.53
C PHE A 119 -6.76 8.38 6.02
N TRP A 120 -7.65 7.70 6.76
CA TRP A 120 -8.80 8.36 7.36
C TRP A 120 -8.37 9.48 8.28
N SER A 121 -7.31 9.23 9.07
CA SER A 121 -6.66 10.25 9.87
C SER A 121 -5.16 10.27 9.56
N GLN A 122 -4.75 11.25 8.76
CA GLN A 122 -3.33 11.46 8.45
C GLN A 122 -2.55 11.75 9.73
N ARG A 123 -3.13 12.55 10.61
CA ARG A 123 -2.50 12.91 11.88
C ARG A 123 -2.22 11.67 12.73
N ALA A 124 -3.20 10.79 12.88
CA ALA A 124 -3.02 9.58 13.68
C ALA A 124 -1.97 8.66 13.07
N PHE A 125 -1.93 8.54 11.74
CA PHE A 125 -0.91 7.76 11.07
C PHE A 125 0.48 8.34 11.34
N ASP A 126 0.65 9.65 11.19
CA ASP A 126 1.95 10.31 11.42
C ASP A 126 2.40 10.16 12.88
N GLU A 127 1.50 10.34 13.84
CA GLU A 127 1.82 10.22 15.26
C GLU A 127 2.21 8.80 15.66
N PHE A 128 1.66 7.79 14.99
CA PHE A 128 2.01 6.40 15.26
C PHE A 128 3.51 6.13 15.04
N TRP A 129 4.11 6.84 14.10
CA TRP A 129 5.52 6.66 13.73
C TRP A 129 6.50 7.59 14.45
N ASP A 130 6.00 8.45 15.31
CA ASP A 130 6.85 9.39 16.06
C ASP A 130 7.71 8.69 17.12
#